data_45f27ad64212276e1b32858ba3fddcd9
#
_entry.id   45f27ad64212276e1b32858ba3fddcd9
#
_cell.length_a   1.000
_cell.length_b   1.000
_cell.length_c   1.000
_cell.angle_alpha   90.00
_cell.angle_beta   90.00
_cell.angle_gamma   90.00
#
_symmetry.space_group_name_H-M   'P 1'
#
loop_
_entity.id
_entity.type
_entity.pdbx_description
1 polymer ?
#
loop_
_entity_poly.entity_id
_entity_poly.type
_entity_poly.pdbx_seq_one_letter_code
_entity_poly.pdbx_strand_id
1 'polypeptide(L)'
;METPSSLSRFFRKRWELIFFVLVYILLGFQVLSFYSDIQSLSGLHGAIAFFVGFESFVATRLTYVSTPLFLFPLAYLFCLWERPAWTRQYLDFLGVYVMIRLVIQLIGLNILVFDTVTSRFLLISQVLFFLPYSLLIWGWVYWRLDTSARSRNRPLFRLDCESVAPPRPIDYFVASFSSVFSATINAIKGNSARARILILFHGFLIYDVMGITLSRAVALIQTK
;
A
#
# COMPACT_ATOMS: atom_id res chain seq x y z
N MET A 1 31.32 -19.10 -6.70
CA MET A 1 30.37 -18.35 -5.84
C MET A 1 30.86 -16.91 -5.82
N GLU A 2 30.23 -16.02 -6.60
CA GLU A 2 30.58 -14.59 -6.58
C GLU A 2 30.17 -13.97 -5.25
N THR A 3 31.12 -13.31 -4.59
CA THR A 3 30.81 -12.55 -3.37
C THR A 3 29.88 -11.40 -3.76
N PRO A 4 28.68 -11.28 -3.16
CA PRO A 4 27.76 -10.20 -3.50
C PRO A 4 28.46 -8.86 -3.31
N SER A 5 28.33 -7.96 -4.30
CA SER A 5 28.94 -6.63 -4.27
C SER A 5 28.52 -5.87 -3.00
N SER A 6 29.36 -4.96 -2.53
CA SER A 6 29.09 -4.16 -1.32
C SER A 6 27.74 -3.42 -1.40
N LEU A 7 27.36 -2.98 -2.61
CA LEU A 7 26.07 -2.36 -2.93
C LEU A 7 24.89 -3.33 -2.71
N SER A 8 24.98 -4.58 -3.15
CA SER A 8 23.87 -5.53 -2.97
C SER A 8 23.63 -5.86 -1.49
N ARG A 9 24.70 -5.93 -0.67
CA ARG A 9 24.56 -6.08 0.79
C ARG A 9 23.95 -4.85 1.46
N PHE A 10 24.30 -3.66 0.99
CA PHE A 10 23.75 -2.40 1.48
C PHE A 10 22.22 -2.33 1.24
N PHE A 11 21.75 -2.56 0.00
CA PHE A 11 20.35 -2.59 -0.34
C PHE A 11 19.57 -3.69 0.39
N ARG A 12 20.14 -4.87 0.51
CA ARG A 12 19.52 -5.99 1.21
C ARG A 12 19.25 -5.70 2.70
N LYS A 13 20.12 -4.93 3.36
CA LYS A 13 19.92 -4.52 4.75
C LYS A 13 18.90 -3.40 4.91
N ARG A 14 18.69 -2.58 3.86
CA ARG A 14 17.92 -1.33 3.93
C ARG A 14 16.65 -1.33 3.09
N TRP A 15 16.25 -2.48 2.54
CA TRP A 15 15.10 -2.60 1.67
C TRP A 15 13.80 -2.04 2.29
N GLU A 16 13.58 -2.21 3.61
CA GLU A 16 12.41 -1.65 4.30
C GLU A 16 12.37 -0.11 4.28
N LEU A 17 13.52 0.53 4.43
CA LEU A 17 13.59 2.00 4.35
C LEU A 17 13.25 2.48 2.94
N ILE A 18 13.82 1.82 1.92
CA ILE A 18 13.54 2.10 0.51
C ILE A 18 12.05 1.87 0.21
N PHE A 19 11.50 0.78 0.72
CA PHE A 19 10.09 0.45 0.60
C PHE A 19 9.21 1.59 1.15
N PHE A 20 9.45 2.08 2.36
CA PHE A 20 8.66 3.18 2.93
C PHE A 20 8.83 4.49 2.18
N VAL A 21 10.02 4.79 1.65
CA VAL A 21 10.21 5.95 0.76
C VAL A 21 9.38 5.82 -0.50
N LEU A 22 9.40 4.65 -1.15
CA LEU A 22 8.60 4.38 -2.36
C LEU A 22 7.09 4.51 -2.08
N VAL A 23 6.62 3.90 -1.00
CA VAL A 23 5.20 3.99 -0.57
C VAL A 23 4.81 5.44 -0.29
N TYR A 24 5.68 6.23 0.35
CA TYR A 24 5.42 7.64 0.61
C TYR A 24 5.35 8.47 -0.69
N ILE A 25 6.21 8.19 -1.67
CA ILE A 25 6.18 8.83 -2.99
C ILE A 25 4.85 8.52 -3.71
N LEU A 26 4.43 7.24 -3.73
CA LEU A 26 3.16 6.84 -4.36
C LEU A 26 1.96 7.51 -3.68
N LEU A 27 1.95 7.56 -2.35
CA LEU A 27 0.93 8.28 -1.59
C LEU A 27 0.92 9.77 -1.93
N GLY A 28 2.08 10.40 -2.07
CA GLY A 28 2.22 11.80 -2.48
C GLY A 28 1.64 12.06 -3.87
N PHE A 29 1.95 11.23 -4.85
CA PHE A 29 1.39 11.33 -6.20
C PHE A 29 -0.13 11.16 -6.21
N GLN A 30 -0.66 10.22 -5.42
CA GLN A 30 -2.09 10.02 -5.31
C GLN A 30 -2.80 11.26 -4.74
N VAL A 31 -2.27 11.84 -3.66
CA VAL A 31 -2.81 13.06 -3.04
C VAL A 31 -2.72 14.25 -3.99
N LEU A 32 -1.61 14.42 -4.72
CA LEU A 32 -1.44 15.50 -5.68
C LEU A 32 -2.40 15.37 -6.86
N SER A 33 -2.58 14.18 -7.42
CA SER A 33 -3.51 13.95 -8.54
C SER A 33 -4.96 14.24 -8.11
N PHE A 34 -5.32 13.86 -6.89
CA PHE A 34 -6.62 14.15 -6.33
C PHE A 34 -6.84 15.67 -6.15
N TYR A 35 -5.86 16.37 -5.60
CA TYR A 35 -5.95 17.80 -5.33
C TYR A 35 -6.06 18.64 -6.61
N SER A 36 -5.32 18.28 -7.67
CA SER A 36 -5.35 19.02 -8.95
C SER A 36 -6.70 18.97 -9.64
N ASP A 37 -7.37 17.82 -9.58
CA ASP A 37 -8.66 17.64 -10.27
C ASP A 37 -9.85 18.19 -9.51
N ILE A 38 -9.79 18.16 -8.18
CA ILE A 38 -10.89 18.62 -7.32
C ILE A 38 -11.06 20.13 -7.30
N GLN A 39 -9.99 20.89 -7.46
CA GLN A 39 -10.11 22.36 -7.57
C GLN A 39 -11.01 22.81 -8.74
N SER A 40 -11.23 21.93 -9.73
CA SER A 40 -12.13 22.18 -10.85
C SER A 40 -13.60 21.83 -10.57
N LEU A 41 -13.90 21.16 -9.45
CA LEU A 41 -15.25 20.69 -9.13
C LEU A 41 -15.97 21.69 -8.18
N SER A 42 -16.88 22.47 -8.73
CA SER A 42 -17.80 23.31 -7.94
C SER A 42 -19.09 22.54 -7.63
N GLY A 43 -19.64 22.73 -6.42
CA GLY A 43 -20.96 22.21 -6.08
C GLY A 43 -20.98 20.80 -5.48
N LEU A 44 -19.89 20.39 -4.81
CA LEU A 44 -19.83 19.11 -4.11
C LEU A 44 -20.73 19.11 -2.86
N HIS A 45 -21.51 18.05 -2.68
CA HIS A 45 -22.40 17.87 -1.53
C HIS A 45 -22.28 16.47 -0.92
N GLY A 46 -22.68 16.32 0.35
CA GLY A 46 -22.74 15.03 1.03
C GLY A 46 -21.37 14.38 1.31
N ALA A 47 -21.28 13.06 1.14
CA ALA A 47 -20.11 12.27 1.49
C ALA A 47 -18.86 12.66 0.68
N ILE A 48 -19.02 13.02 -0.59
CA ILE A 48 -17.91 13.46 -1.43
C ILE A 48 -17.32 14.78 -0.93
N ALA A 49 -18.14 15.75 -0.54
CA ALA A 49 -17.67 17.02 0.01
C ALA A 49 -16.86 16.81 1.30
N PHE A 50 -17.33 15.90 2.16
CA PHE A 50 -16.61 15.51 3.38
C PHE A 50 -15.26 14.85 3.05
N PHE A 51 -15.23 13.89 2.14
CA PHE A 51 -14.02 13.19 1.76
C PHE A 51 -13.00 14.14 1.10
N VAL A 52 -13.45 14.97 0.19
CA VAL A 52 -12.63 16.01 -0.46
C VAL A 52 -12.07 17.00 0.56
N GLY A 53 -12.90 17.48 1.49
CA GLY A 53 -12.46 18.36 2.58
C GLY A 53 -11.40 17.69 3.45
N PHE A 54 -11.58 16.41 3.79
CA PHE A 54 -10.61 15.64 4.55
C PHE A 54 -9.30 15.47 3.79
N GLU A 55 -9.31 15.06 2.51
CA GLU A 55 -8.07 14.90 1.72
C GLU A 55 -7.38 16.24 1.48
N SER A 56 -8.12 17.32 1.28
CA SER A 56 -7.57 18.68 1.21
C SER A 56 -6.89 19.10 2.52
N PHE A 57 -7.50 18.81 3.67
CA PHE A 57 -6.88 19.04 4.98
C PHE A 57 -5.60 18.22 5.14
N VAL A 58 -5.60 16.95 4.75
CA VAL A 58 -4.40 16.09 4.77
C VAL A 58 -3.31 16.66 3.86
N ALA A 59 -3.66 17.04 2.62
CA ALA A 59 -2.70 17.59 1.67
C ALA A 59 -2.09 18.91 2.11
N THR A 60 -2.90 19.82 2.69
CA THR A 60 -2.49 21.20 2.97
C THR A 60 -1.98 21.42 4.40
N ARG A 61 -2.47 20.67 5.39
CA ARG A 61 -2.14 20.86 6.81
C ARG A 61 -1.35 19.70 7.38
N LEU A 62 -1.89 18.49 7.25
CA LEU A 62 -1.26 17.33 7.86
C LEU A 62 0.06 16.96 7.19
N THR A 63 0.22 17.21 5.90
CA THR A 63 1.46 16.94 5.15
C THR A 63 2.65 17.71 5.72
N TYR A 64 2.48 18.96 6.15
CA TYR A 64 3.57 19.75 6.75
C TYR A 64 4.11 19.12 8.05
N VAL A 65 3.27 18.39 8.79
CA VAL A 65 3.68 17.71 10.03
C VAL A 65 4.11 16.26 9.73
N SER A 66 3.35 15.56 8.91
CA SER A 66 3.60 14.15 8.63
C SER A 66 4.86 13.94 7.77
N THR A 67 5.16 14.84 6.83
CA THR A 67 6.36 14.73 5.97
C THR A 67 7.66 14.75 6.78
N PRO A 68 7.92 15.72 7.65
CA PRO A 68 9.11 15.70 8.49
C PRO A 68 9.15 14.47 9.42
N LEU A 69 8.02 14.14 10.05
CA LEU A 69 7.91 12.99 10.95
C LEU A 69 8.19 11.66 10.22
N PHE A 70 7.88 11.60 8.94
CA PHE A 70 8.09 10.43 8.11
C PHE A 70 9.50 10.40 7.53
N LEU A 71 9.95 11.48 6.89
CA LEU A 71 11.17 11.49 6.10
C LEU A 71 12.45 11.70 6.93
N PHE A 72 12.44 12.54 7.98
CA PHE A 72 13.66 12.79 8.74
C PHE A 72 14.20 11.57 9.47
N PRO A 73 13.37 10.78 10.21
CA PRO A 73 13.87 9.56 10.82
C PRO A 73 14.26 8.50 9.78
N LEU A 74 13.56 8.41 8.62
CA LEU A 74 13.97 7.51 7.54
C LEU A 74 15.33 7.89 6.97
N ALA A 75 15.57 9.19 6.67
CA ALA A 75 16.84 9.69 6.19
C ALA A 75 17.95 9.45 7.23
N TYR A 76 17.68 9.74 8.50
CA TYR A 76 18.59 9.47 9.59
C TYR A 76 18.98 8.00 9.67
N LEU A 77 17.98 7.09 9.66
CA LEU A 77 18.20 5.63 9.65
C LEU A 77 18.95 5.15 8.40
N PHE A 78 18.78 5.85 7.28
CA PHE A 78 19.50 5.53 6.05
C PHE A 78 21.00 5.86 6.15
N CYS A 79 21.36 6.92 6.86
CA CYS A 79 22.74 7.35 7.09
C CYS A 79 23.47 6.53 8.17
N LEU A 80 22.73 5.93 9.12
CA LEU A 80 23.33 5.17 10.21
C LEU A 80 23.87 3.83 9.74
N TRP A 81 25.07 3.47 10.22
CA TRP A 81 25.66 2.14 9.97
C TRP A 81 25.01 1.07 10.82
N GLU A 82 24.71 1.37 12.08
CA GLU A 82 24.00 0.50 13.02
C GLU A 82 22.59 1.00 13.28
N ARG A 83 21.63 0.08 13.43
CA ARG A 83 20.23 0.42 13.66
C ARG A 83 19.96 0.63 15.15
N PRO A 84 19.47 1.82 15.56
CA PRO A 84 19.00 2.06 16.92
C PRO A 84 17.88 1.07 17.33
N ALA A 85 17.74 0.80 18.62
CA ALA A 85 16.73 -0.10 19.16
C ALA A 85 15.29 0.31 18.78
N TRP A 86 15.02 1.62 18.66
CA TRP A 86 13.70 2.17 18.32
C TRP A 86 13.32 1.97 16.82
N THR A 87 14.30 1.62 15.96
CA THR A 87 14.06 1.47 14.50
C THR A 87 12.86 0.59 14.20
N ARG A 88 12.72 -0.53 14.90
CA ARG A 88 11.63 -1.48 14.64
C ARG A 88 10.26 -0.90 15.00
N GLN A 89 10.16 -0.24 16.13
CA GLN A 89 8.92 0.42 16.57
C GLN A 89 8.51 1.52 15.62
N TYR A 90 9.48 2.30 15.12
CA TYR A 90 9.22 3.35 14.15
C TYR A 90 8.73 2.79 12.81
N LEU A 91 9.35 1.74 12.27
CA LEU A 91 8.91 1.11 11.02
C LEU A 91 7.52 0.45 11.18
N ASP A 92 7.21 -0.13 12.32
CA ASP A 92 5.88 -0.67 12.62
C ASP A 92 4.84 0.47 12.73
N PHE A 93 5.20 1.62 13.32
CA PHE A 93 4.35 2.82 13.33
C PHE A 93 4.07 3.33 11.90
N LEU A 94 5.10 3.43 11.05
CA LEU A 94 4.91 3.79 9.65
C LEU A 94 4.00 2.80 8.93
N GLY A 95 4.16 1.50 9.18
CA GLY A 95 3.30 0.46 8.62
C GLY A 95 1.83 0.65 9.00
N VAL A 96 1.55 0.93 10.27
CA VAL A 96 0.18 1.23 10.73
C VAL A 96 -0.35 2.50 10.06
N TYR A 97 0.44 3.56 9.97
CA TYR A 97 0.05 4.80 9.31
C TYR A 97 -0.33 4.57 7.84
N VAL A 98 0.50 3.86 7.06
CA VAL A 98 0.19 3.61 5.65
C VAL A 98 -1.00 2.67 5.47
N MET A 99 -1.23 1.73 6.39
CA MET A 99 -2.44 0.89 6.40
C MET A 99 -3.72 1.70 6.66
N ILE A 100 -3.69 2.62 7.61
CA ILE A 100 -4.83 3.53 7.87
C ILE A 100 -5.11 4.38 6.62
N ARG A 101 -4.07 4.92 6.00
CA ARG A 101 -4.20 5.68 4.74
C ARG A 101 -4.77 4.83 3.61
N LEU A 102 -4.36 3.57 3.50
CA LEU A 102 -4.92 2.62 2.52
C LEU A 102 -6.43 2.46 2.68
N VAL A 103 -6.90 2.25 3.93
CA VAL A 103 -8.33 2.09 4.21
C VAL A 103 -9.11 3.37 3.88
N ILE A 104 -8.60 4.53 4.28
CA ILE A 104 -9.24 5.82 3.97
C ILE A 104 -9.35 6.03 2.46
N GLN A 105 -8.30 5.71 1.71
CA GLN A 105 -8.29 5.86 0.26
C GLN A 105 -9.20 4.86 -0.45
N LEU A 106 -9.34 3.63 0.07
CA LEU A 106 -10.32 2.67 -0.43
C LEU A 106 -11.75 3.20 -0.27
N ILE A 107 -12.06 3.75 0.92
CA ILE A 107 -13.37 4.37 1.17
C ILE A 107 -13.59 5.53 0.19
N GLY A 108 -12.58 6.37 -0.01
CA GLY A 108 -12.63 7.48 -0.96
C GLY A 108 -12.85 7.05 -2.40
N LEU A 109 -12.17 6.01 -2.86
CA LEU A 109 -12.39 5.43 -4.18
C LEU A 109 -13.84 4.97 -4.35
N ASN A 110 -14.38 4.28 -3.36
CA ASN A 110 -15.79 3.83 -3.38
C ASN A 110 -16.76 5.03 -3.43
N ILE A 111 -16.50 6.09 -2.66
CA ILE A 111 -17.30 7.32 -2.74
C ILE A 111 -17.26 7.91 -4.16
N LEU A 112 -16.07 8.01 -4.77
CA LEU A 112 -15.91 8.53 -6.12
C LEU A 112 -16.60 7.68 -7.19
N VAL A 113 -16.62 6.35 -7.04
CA VAL A 113 -17.28 5.42 -7.97
C VAL A 113 -18.78 5.65 -8.02
N PHE A 114 -19.41 5.91 -6.86
CA PHE A 114 -20.86 6.10 -6.77
C PHE A 114 -21.31 7.53 -7.04
N ASP A 115 -20.38 8.47 -7.17
CA ASP A 115 -20.71 9.86 -7.48
C ASP A 115 -20.93 10.08 -8.98
N THR A 116 -21.97 10.84 -9.31
CA THR A 116 -22.32 11.17 -10.69
C THR A 116 -21.45 12.29 -11.29
N VAL A 117 -20.79 13.08 -10.43
CA VAL A 117 -19.98 14.26 -10.81
C VAL A 117 -18.51 13.90 -11.03
N THR A 118 -18.10 12.69 -10.65
CA THR A 118 -16.71 12.28 -10.73
C THR A 118 -16.19 12.27 -12.16
N SER A 119 -15.07 12.96 -12.40
CA SER A 119 -14.41 12.92 -13.70
C SER A 119 -13.76 11.56 -13.93
N ARG A 120 -13.84 11.06 -15.17
CA ARG A 120 -13.19 9.79 -15.56
C ARG A 120 -11.68 9.81 -15.32
N PHE A 121 -11.04 10.96 -15.56
CA PHE A 121 -9.60 11.11 -15.40
C PHE A 121 -9.19 10.97 -13.93
N LEU A 122 -9.92 11.61 -13.04
CA LEU A 122 -9.72 11.49 -11.59
C LEU A 122 -9.83 10.03 -11.13
N LEU A 123 -10.87 9.32 -11.56
CA LEU A 123 -11.08 7.93 -11.16
C LEU A 123 -9.96 7.02 -11.66
N ILE A 124 -9.54 7.16 -12.93
CA ILE A 124 -8.45 6.37 -13.51
C ILE A 124 -7.12 6.66 -12.79
N SER A 125 -6.79 7.93 -12.55
CA SER A 125 -5.56 8.31 -11.87
C SER A 125 -5.53 7.77 -10.43
N GLN A 126 -6.64 7.82 -9.71
CA GLN A 126 -6.75 7.26 -8.37
C GLN A 126 -6.53 5.74 -8.37
N VAL A 127 -7.13 4.99 -9.29
CA VAL A 127 -6.91 3.54 -9.43
C VAL A 127 -5.44 3.25 -9.78
N LEU A 128 -4.86 4.01 -10.69
CA LEU A 128 -3.48 3.83 -11.17
C LEU A 128 -2.47 3.94 -10.03
N PHE A 129 -2.67 4.86 -9.10
CA PHE A 129 -1.77 5.01 -7.95
C PHE A 129 -2.15 4.12 -6.78
N PHE A 130 -3.45 3.90 -6.55
CA PHE A 130 -3.94 3.08 -5.45
C PHE A 130 -3.54 1.60 -5.58
N LEU A 131 -3.63 1.03 -6.78
CA LEU A 131 -3.36 -0.38 -6.98
C LEU A 131 -1.92 -0.77 -6.60
N PRO A 132 -0.85 -0.17 -7.18
CA PRO A 132 0.52 -0.51 -6.79
C PRO A 132 0.81 -0.17 -5.32
N TYR A 133 0.27 0.92 -4.80
CA TYR A 133 0.36 1.29 -3.39
C TYR A 133 -0.20 0.19 -2.48
N SER A 134 -1.42 -0.27 -2.78
CA SER A 134 -2.10 -1.35 -2.05
C SER A 134 -1.29 -2.65 -2.06
N LEU A 135 -0.84 -3.10 -3.24
CA LEU A 135 -0.08 -4.34 -3.40
C LEU A 135 1.25 -4.32 -2.65
N LEU A 136 1.94 -3.18 -2.67
CA LEU A 136 3.18 -3.00 -1.91
C LEU A 136 2.92 -3.10 -0.41
N ILE A 137 1.89 -2.45 0.11
CA ILE A 137 1.56 -2.50 1.54
C ILE A 137 1.21 -3.93 1.96
N TRP A 138 0.39 -4.65 1.18
CA TRP A 138 0.03 -6.03 1.49
C TRP A 138 1.22 -6.97 1.48
N GLY A 139 2.15 -6.82 0.53
CA GLY A 139 3.41 -7.57 0.52
C GLY A 139 4.21 -7.34 1.80
N TRP A 140 4.33 -6.09 2.25
CA TRP A 140 5.01 -5.75 3.50
C TRP A 140 4.27 -6.29 4.73
N VAL A 141 2.94 -6.20 4.79
CA VAL A 141 2.12 -6.73 5.90
C VAL A 141 2.31 -8.24 6.04
N TYR A 142 2.22 -8.99 4.95
CA TYR A 142 2.44 -10.43 4.96
C TYR A 142 3.84 -10.77 5.47
N TRP A 143 4.87 -10.14 4.90
CA TRP A 143 6.24 -10.34 5.34
C TRP A 143 6.44 -10.01 6.82
N ARG A 144 5.90 -8.89 7.27
CA ARG A 144 6.07 -8.41 8.65
C ARG A 144 5.42 -9.33 9.66
N LEU A 145 4.19 -9.72 9.43
CA LEU A 145 3.44 -10.62 10.31
C LEU A 145 4.07 -12.00 10.36
N ASP A 146 4.45 -12.54 9.21
CA ASP A 146 5.03 -13.88 9.15
C ASP A 146 6.44 -13.94 9.75
N THR A 147 7.27 -12.94 9.51
CA THR A 147 8.62 -12.85 10.13
C THR A 147 8.52 -12.81 11.65
N SER A 148 7.57 -12.04 12.20
CA SER A 148 7.31 -11.99 13.63
C SER A 148 6.81 -13.33 14.20
N ALA A 149 6.02 -14.06 13.44
CA ALA A 149 5.49 -15.36 13.85
C ALA A 149 6.53 -16.48 13.71
N ARG A 150 7.35 -16.45 12.63
CA ARG A 150 8.47 -17.40 12.41
C ARG A 150 9.53 -17.30 13.49
N SER A 151 9.81 -16.12 14.02
CA SER A 151 10.73 -15.97 15.15
C SER A 151 10.26 -16.70 16.41
N ARG A 152 8.96 -17.07 16.48
CA ARG A 152 8.33 -17.88 17.53
C ARG A 152 8.05 -19.32 17.10
N ASN A 153 8.64 -19.78 15.99
CA ASN A 153 8.41 -21.09 15.37
C ASN A 153 6.92 -21.39 15.01
N ARG A 154 6.14 -20.35 14.69
CA ARG A 154 4.71 -20.46 14.34
C ARG A 154 4.40 -19.67 13.07
N PRO A 155 4.85 -20.11 11.88
CA PRO A 155 4.63 -19.41 10.63
C PRO A 155 3.12 -19.17 10.40
N LEU A 156 2.75 -17.93 10.09
CA LEU A 156 1.36 -17.56 9.79
C LEU A 156 0.97 -17.92 8.37
N PHE A 157 1.91 -17.82 7.45
CA PHE A 157 1.67 -18.07 6.04
C PHE A 157 2.62 -19.15 5.52
N ARG A 158 2.12 -19.90 4.53
CA ARG A 158 2.90 -20.82 3.71
C ARG A 158 2.91 -20.29 2.28
N LEU A 159 4.08 -20.09 1.72
CA LEU A 159 4.30 -19.70 0.33
C LEU A 159 4.68 -20.93 -0.51
N ASP A 160 4.35 -20.90 -1.79
CA ASP A 160 4.68 -22.01 -2.68
C ASP A 160 6.20 -22.21 -2.85
N CYS A 161 7.01 -21.16 -2.65
CA CYS A 161 8.47 -21.23 -2.71
C CYS A 161 9.11 -21.93 -1.49
N GLU A 162 8.40 -22.17 -0.39
CA GLU A 162 8.97 -22.76 0.84
C GLU A 162 9.45 -24.20 0.68
N SER A 163 9.01 -24.89 -0.36
CA SER A 163 9.50 -26.25 -0.66
C SER A 163 10.99 -26.28 -1.04
N VAL A 164 11.56 -25.15 -1.44
CA VAL A 164 12.93 -25.05 -1.95
C VAL A 164 13.84 -24.22 -1.03
N ALA A 165 13.35 -23.14 -0.45
CA ALA A 165 14.13 -22.24 0.41
C ALA A 165 13.26 -21.45 1.38
N PRO A 166 13.80 -20.92 2.51
CA PRO A 166 13.06 -20.04 3.40
C PRO A 166 12.64 -18.76 2.65
N PRO A 167 11.38 -18.30 2.81
CA PRO A 167 10.86 -17.19 2.05
C PRO A 167 11.60 -15.88 2.35
N ARG A 168 11.87 -15.14 1.29
CA ARG A 168 12.50 -13.80 1.32
C ARG A 168 11.42 -12.72 1.28
N PRO A 169 11.74 -11.47 1.64
CA PRO A 169 10.78 -10.37 1.53
C PRO A 169 10.11 -10.29 0.15
N ILE A 170 10.88 -10.47 -0.92
CA ILE A 170 10.37 -10.40 -2.30
C ILE A 170 9.26 -11.42 -2.59
N ASP A 171 9.31 -12.60 -1.97
CA ASP A 171 8.32 -13.66 -2.21
C ASP A 171 6.93 -13.26 -1.73
N TYR A 172 6.85 -12.47 -0.65
CA TYR A 172 5.59 -11.90 -0.15
C TYR A 172 5.04 -10.80 -1.07
N PHE A 173 5.92 -10.00 -1.68
CA PHE A 173 5.51 -9.03 -2.69
C PHE A 173 5.01 -9.72 -3.95
N VAL A 174 5.71 -10.73 -4.44
CA VAL A 174 5.26 -11.56 -5.56
C VAL A 174 3.89 -12.18 -5.26
N ALA A 175 3.69 -12.73 -4.05
CA ALA A 175 2.41 -13.28 -3.63
C ALA A 175 1.30 -12.21 -3.60
N SER A 176 1.59 -10.99 -3.13
CA SER A 176 0.64 -9.88 -3.15
C SER A 176 0.30 -9.45 -4.58
N PHE A 177 1.30 -9.28 -5.44
CA PHE A 177 1.10 -8.88 -6.84
C PHE A 177 0.37 -9.95 -7.66
N SER A 178 0.56 -11.24 -7.37
CA SER A 178 -0.14 -12.33 -8.06
C SER A 178 -1.66 -12.26 -7.91
N SER A 179 -2.17 -11.59 -6.87
CA SER A 179 -3.61 -11.40 -6.63
C SER A 179 -4.33 -10.61 -7.74
N VAL A 180 -3.59 -9.79 -8.49
CA VAL A 180 -4.14 -9.02 -9.62
C VAL A 180 -4.40 -9.91 -10.85
N PHE A 181 -3.57 -10.95 -11.01
CA PHE A 181 -3.61 -11.81 -12.20
C PHE A 181 -4.40 -13.09 -11.99
N SER A 182 -4.79 -13.42 -10.76
CA SER A 182 -5.59 -14.59 -10.44
C SER A 182 -6.79 -14.20 -9.58
N ALA A 183 -7.96 -14.80 -9.87
CA ALA A 183 -9.16 -14.58 -9.08
C ALA A 183 -9.01 -15.03 -7.60
N THR A 184 -7.97 -15.79 -7.31
CA THR A 184 -7.64 -16.27 -5.96
C THR A 184 -6.16 -16.04 -5.67
N ILE A 185 -5.83 -15.63 -4.45
CA ILE A 185 -4.44 -15.46 -4.00
C ILE A 185 -3.88 -16.86 -3.69
N ASN A 186 -3.44 -17.58 -4.74
CA ASN A 186 -2.97 -18.97 -4.60
C ASN A 186 -1.52 -19.07 -4.11
N ALA A 187 -0.71 -18.04 -4.35
CA ALA A 187 0.71 -18.03 -3.99
C ALA A 187 0.98 -18.00 -2.48
N ILE A 188 -0.05 -17.73 -1.66
CA ILE A 188 0.06 -17.65 -0.21
C ILE A 188 -1.12 -18.37 0.45
N LYS A 189 -0.84 -19.22 1.43
CA LYS A 189 -1.84 -19.97 2.20
C LYS A 189 -1.73 -19.62 3.68
N GLY A 190 -2.87 -19.37 4.34
CA GLY A 190 -2.92 -19.06 5.77
C GLY A 190 -2.94 -20.32 6.63
N ASN A 191 -1.99 -20.43 7.55
CA ASN A 191 -1.89 -21.55 8.49
C ASN A 191 -2.84 -21.39 9.70
N SER A 192 -3.43 -20.22 9.89
CA SER A 192 -4.36 -19.92 10.99
C SER A 192 -5.63 -19.25 10.47
N ALA A 193 -6.72 -19.27 11.26
CA ALA A 193 -7.95 -18.56 10.91
C ALA A 193 -7.71 -17.06 10.68
N ARG A 194 -6.90 -16.42 11.53
CA ARG A 194 -6.54 -14.99 11.39
C ARG A 194 -5.80 -14.73 10.08
N ALA A 195 -4.86 -15.59 9.71
CA ALA A 195 -4.11 -15.47 8.45
C ALA A 195 -5.03 -15.63 7.23
N ARG A 196 -6.00 -16.56 7.29
CA ARG A 196 -6.99 -16.75 6.22
C ARG A 196 -7.93 -15.54 6.08
N ILE A 197 -8.40 -14.97 7.18
CA ILE A 197 -9.21 -13.74 7.17
C ILE A 197 -8.43 -12.58 6.54
N LEU A 198 -7.14 -12.43 6.84
CA LEU A 198 -6.30 -11.39 6.27
C LEU A 198 -6.16 -11.56 4.74
N ILE A 199 -5.93 -12.78 4.26
CA ILE A 199 -5.88 -13.10 2.83
C ILE A 199 -7.23 -12.80 2.15
N LEU A 200 -8.34 -13.20 2.79
CA LEU A 200 -9.68 -12.92 2.29
C LEU A 200 -9.95 -11.41 2.17
N PHE A 201 -9.56 -10.64 3.17
CA PHE A 201 -9.72 -9.18 3.16
C PHE A 201 -8.88 -8.53 2.04
N HIS A 202 -7.64 -8.99 1.82
CA HIS A 202 -6.83 -8.54 0.69
C HIS A 202 -7.50 -8.89 -0.66
N GLY A 203 -7.97 -10.12 -0.82
CA GLY A 203 -8.69 -10.54 -2.03
C GLY A 203 -9.95 -9.71 -2.28
N PHE A 204 -10.72 -9.42 -1.23
CA PHE A 204 -11.89 -8.55 -1.31
C PHE A 204 -11.52 -7.13 -1.77
N LEU A 205 -10.45 -6.53 -1.23
CA LEU A 205 -9.96 -5.21 -1.62
C LEU A 205 -9.56 -5.16 -3.09
N ILE A 206 -8.84 -6.18 -3.58
CA ILE A 206 -8.45 -6.27 -5.00
C ILE A 206 -9.69 -6.44 -5.89
N TYR A 207 -10.65 -7.28 -5.47
CA TYR A 207 -11.92 -7.46 -6.20
C TYR A 207 -12.70 -6.14 -6.28
N ASP A 208 -12.79 -5.39 -5.19
CA ASP A 208 -13.45 -4.09 -5.13
C ASP A 208 -12.81 -3.10 -6.12
N VAL A 209 -11.48 -2.96 -6.07
CA VAL A 209 -10.76 -2.03 -6.94
C VAL A 209 -10.82 -2.44 -8.42
N MET A 210 -10.59 -3.71 -8.73
CA MET A 210 -10.56 -4.20 -10.12
C MET A 210 -11.98 -4.42 -10.68
N GLY A 211 -12.89 -4.93 -9.88
CA GLY A 211 -14.24 -5.25 -10.30
C GLY A 211 -15.14 -4.02 -10.40
N ILE A 212 -15.24 -3.25 -9.33
CA ILE A 212 -16.19 -2.14 -9.24
C ILE A 212 -15.57 -0.86 -9.83
N THR A 213 -14.44 -0.45 -9.30
CA THR A 213 -13.84 0.86 -9.62
C THR A 213 -13.34 0.92 -11.06
N LEU A 214 -12.61 -0.11 -11.52
CA LEU A 214 -12.10 -0.14 -12.90
C LEU A 214 -13.24 -0.30 -13.91
N SER A 215 -14.26 -1.13 -13.63
CA SER A 215 -15.43 -1.27 -14.49
C SER A 215 -16.16 0.07 -14.66
N ARG A 216 -16.31 0.85 -13.58
CA ARG A 216 -16.89 2.19 -13.65
C ARG A 216 -16.05 3.17 -14.45
N ALA A 217 -14.72 3.15 -14.27
CA ALA A 217 -13.80 3.98 -15.04
C ALA A 217 -13.90 3.70 -16.55
N VAL A 218 -13.97 2.41 -16.94
CA VAL A 218 -14.15 1.99 -18.35
C VAL A 218 -15.51 2.42 -18.88
N ALA A 219 -16.59 2.23 -18.12
CA ALA A 219 -17.92 2.68 -18.52
C ALA A 219 -17.99 4.18 -18.81
N LEU A 220 -17.32 5.01 -18.00
CA LEU A 220 -17.23 6.47 -18.23
C LEU A 220 -16.44 6.84 -19.49
N ILE A 221 -15.56 5.98 -20.01
CA ILE A 221 -14.85 6.21 -21.27
C ILE A 221 -15.77 5.93 -22.47
N GLN A 222 -16.66 4.95 -22.35
CA GLN A 222 -17.53 4.48 -23.44
C GLN A 222 -18.76 5.38 -23.66
N THR A 223 -19.14 6.21 -22.71
CA THR A 223 -20.32 7.09 -22.77
C THR A 223 -20.10 8.40 -23.53
N LYS A 224 -19.16 8.44 -24.48
CA LYS A 224 -18.93 9.58 -25.37
C LYS A 224 -19.58 9.39 -26.73
#